data_5e42f0983fa6f20baefec3482e65aeed
#
_entry.id   5e42f0983fa6f20baefec3482e65aeed
#
_cell.length_a   1.000
_cell.length_b   1.000
_cell.length_c   1.000
_cell.angle_alpha   90.00
_cell.angle_beta   90.00
_cell.angle_gamma   90.00
#
_symmetry.space_group_name_H-M   'P 1'
#
loop_
_entity.id
_entity.type
_entity.pdbx_description
1 polymer ?
#
loop_
_entity_poly.entity_id
_entity_poly.type
_entity_poly.pdbx_seq_one_letter_code
_entity_poly.pdbx_strand_id
1 'polypeptide(L)'
;MQFVQNFPFFSILLTLMGAVASSVMSGRRARHTTLLLMAANLAFTVSVMIYTLQTGDSYAYKMGHFPAPWGNEIRVGVLETVSLTVFLLVILFSFLGGMRRSEKDIEPTKYNIYCILTDLTMLSLIALVYTNDLFTAFVFIEINTLAAAGLVMMRQHGR
;
A
#
# COMPACT_ATOMS: atom_id res chain seq x y z
N MET A 1 17.02 12.05 12.62
CA MET A 1 15.59 12.39 12.64
C MET A 1 15.01 12.62 11.25
N GLN A 2 15.70 13.31 10.33
CA GLN A 2 15.21 13.52 8.95
C GLN A 2 14.96 12.23 8.13
N PHE A 3 15.60 11.12 8.45
CA PHE A 3 15.45 9.87 7.67
C PHE A 3 14.06 9.23 7.82
N VAL A 4 13.49 9.23 9.02
CA VAL A 4 12.16 8.65 9.31
C VAL A 4 11.05 9.43 8.59
N GLN A 5 11.24 10.73 8.40
CA GLN A 5 10.28 11.59 7.70
C GLN A 5 10.10 11.23 6.21
N ASN A 6 11.07 10.51 5.62
CA ASN A 6 10.99 10.05 4.24
C ASN A 6 10.30 8.68 4.08
N PHE A 7 10.00 7.97 5.18
CA PHE A 7 9.38 6.64 5.12
C PHE A 7 8.03 6.60 4.39
N PRO A 8 7.13 7.59 4.52
CA PRO A 8 5.90 7.62 3.72
C PRO A 8 6.14 7.60 2.23
N PHE A 9 7.10 8.38 1.75
CA PHE A 9 7.51 8.38 0.35
C PHE A 9 8.14 7.05 -0.07
N PHE A 10 9.03 6.50 0.75
CA PHE A 10 9.64 5.18 0.49
C PHE A 10 8.61 4.05 0.50
N SER A 11 7.57 4.12 1.34
CA SER A 11 6.48 3.16 1.35
C SER A 11 5.74 3.12 0.01
N ILE A 12 5.42 4.27 -0.54
CA ILE A 12 4.75 4.39 -1.85
C ILE A 12 5.64 3.81 -2.96
N LEU A 13 6.90 4.25 -3.03
CA LEU A 13 7.84 3.77 -4.04
C LEU A 13 8.11 2.27 -3.94
N LEU A 14 8.37 1.79 -2.72
CA LEU A 14 8.65 0.37 -2.47
C LEU A 14 7.48 -0.51 -2.91
N THR A 15 6.25 -0.11 -2.58
CA THR A 15 5.05 -0.86 -2.93
C THR A 15 4.80 -0.83 -4.44
N LEU A 16 5.01 0.31 -5.09
CA LEU A 16 4.89 0.43 -6.55
C LEU A 16 5.90 -0.47 -7.27
N MET A 17 7.17 -0.40 -6.86
CA MET A 17 8.23 -1.26 -7.42
C MET A 17 7.95 -2.74 -7.15
N GLY A 18 7.43 -3.07 -5.99
CA GLY A 18 7.04 -4.42 -5.63
C GLY A 18 5.90 -4.96 -6.47
N ALA A 19 4.86 -4.17 -6.73
CA ALA A 19 3.76 -4.54 -7.62
C ALA A 19 4.27 -4.84 -9.05
N VAL A 20 5.18 -3.99 -9.56
CA VAL A 20 5.83 -4.21 -10.86
C VAL A 20 6.69 -5.47 -10.84
N ALA A 21 7.48 -5.71 -9.80
CA ALA A 21 8.30 -6.91 -9.67
C ALA A 21 7.44 -8.18 -9.60
N SER A 22 6.32 -8.14 -8.88
CA SER A 22 5.36 -9.25 -8.78
C SER A 22 4.77 -9.65 -10.14
N SER A 23 4.74 -8.73 -11.11
CA SER A 23 4.23 -9.01 -12.47
C SER A 23 5.10 -10.00 -13.26
N VAL A 24 6.40 -10.01 -12.98
CA VAL A 24 7.39 -10.86 -13.67
C VAL A 24 7.67 -12.16 -12.90
N MET A 25 7.22 -12.25 -11.65
CA MET A 25 7.52 -13.38 -10.77
C MET A 25 6.47 -14.50 -10.90
N SER A 26 6.89 -15.74 -10.63
CA SER A 26 5.96 -16.87 -10.48
C SER A 26 5.10 -16.67 -9.21
N GLY A 27 3.87 -17.18 -9.20
CA GLY A 27 2.90 -16.95 -8.13
C GLY A 27 3.42 -17.19 -6.71
N ARG A 28 4.26 -18.22 -6.49
CA ARG A 28 4.87 -18.48 -5.17
C ARG A 28 5.85 -17.38 -4.77
N ARG A 29 6.69 -16.89 -5.71
CA ARG A 29 7.63 -15.79 -5.44
C ARG A 29 6.90 -14.47 -5.25
N ALA A 30 5.89 -14.19 -6.08
CA ALA A 30 5.04 -13.00 -5.94
C ALA A 30 4.41 -12.95 -4.56
N ARG A 31 3.88 -14.07 -4.03
CA ARG A 31 3.33 -14.14 -2.67
C ARG A 31 4.33 -13.74 -1.58
N HIS A 32 5.56 -14.27 -1.64
CA HIS A 32 6.58 -13.90 -0.65
C HIS A 32 6.97 -12.42 -0.77
N THR A 33 7.03 -11.88 -1.98
CA THR A 33 7.29 -10.45 -2.23
C THR A 33 6.18 -9.60 -1.61
N THR A 34 4.90 -9.90 -1.87
CA THR A 34 3.76 -9.20 -1.28
C THR A 34 3.79 -9.23 0.24
N LEU A 35 4.06 -10.40 0.85
CA LEU A 35 4.20 -10.50 2.32
C LEU A 35 5.34 -9.66 2.86
N LEU A 36 6.49 -9.67 2.20
CA LEU A 36 7.63 -8.84 2.57
C LEU A 36 7.32 -7.35 2.46
N LEU A 37 6.61 -6.95 1.40
CA LEU A 37 6.14 -5.57 1.21
C LEU A 37 5.17 -5.15 2.32
N MET A 38 4.22 -6.00 2.68
CA MET A 38 3.27 -5.74 3.78
C MET A 38 4.02 -5.53 5.10
N ALA A 39 4.97 -6.43 5.42
CA ALA A 39 5.77 -6.33 6.64
C ALA A 39 6.65 -5.07 6.65
N ALA A 40 7.29 -4.74 5.54
CA ALA A 40 8.14 -3.55 5.41
C ALA A 40 7.32 -2.26 5.55
N ASN A 41 6.16 -2.16 4.87
CA ASN A 41 5.29 -1.00 4.98
C ASN A 41 4.71 -0.83 6.38
N LEU A 42 4.36 -1.93 7.05
CA LEU A 42 3.92 -1.89 8.44
C LEU A 42 5.04 -1.38 9.35
N ALA A 43 6.27 -1.87 9.18
CA ALA A 43 7.42 -1.41 9.95
C ALA A 43 7.70 0.09 9.72
N PHE A 44 7.64 0.57 8.46
CA PHE A 44 7.80 1.99 8.16
C PHE A 44 6.70 2.83 8.79
N THR A 45 5.43 2.43 8.65
CA THR A 45 4.29 3.17 9.20
C THR A 45 4.33 3.22 10.73
N VAL A 46 4.65 2.10 11.41
CA VAL A 46 4.81 2.06 12.86
C VAL A 46 5.97 2.96 13.31
N SER A 47 7.08 2.98 12.59
CA SER A 47 8.20 3.87 12.90
C SER A 47 7.82 5.34 12.80
N VAL A 48 7.07 5.72 11.76
CA VAL A 48 6.55 7.08 11.59
C VAL A 48 5.50 7.41 12.66
N MET A 49 4.63 6.44 13.00
CA MET A 49 3.63 6.60 14.06
C MET A 49 4.29 6.90 15.41
N ILE A 50 5.32 6.15 15.78
CA ILE A 50 6.08 6.40 17.02
C ILE A 50 6.70 7.79 17.00
N TYR A 51 7.27 8.19 15.85
CA TYR A 51 7.85 9.52 15.68
C TYR A 51 6.81 10.63 15.86
N THR A 52 5.66 10.54 15.18
CA THR A 52 4.58 11.55 15.27
C THR A 52 3.93 11.60 16.65
N LEU A 53 3.82 10.47 17.36
CA LEU A 53 3.31 10.42 18.73
C LEU A 53 4.29 11.08 19.73
N GLN A 54 5.61 10.96 19.50
CA GLN A 54 6.62 11.55 20.37
C GLN A 54 6.78 13.05 20.15
N THR A 55 6.67 13.51 18.90
CA THR A 55 6.82 14.93 18.56
C THR A 55 5.52 15.72 18.72
N GLY A 56 4.37 15.06 18.58
CA GLY A 56 3.05 15.73 18.59
C GLY A 56 2.77 16.58 17.36
N ASP A 57 3.74 16.73 16.46
CA ASP A 57 3.66 17.58 15.28
C ASP A 57 3.31 16.80 14.01
N SER A 58 2.53 17.44 13.14
CA SER A 58 2.34 16.98 11.76
C SER A 58 3.34 17.69 10.85
N TYR A 59 3.83 16.98 9.85
CA TYR A 59 4.70 17.56 8.83
C TYR A 59 4.14 17.33 7.43
N ALA A 60 4.48 18.24 6.52
CA ALA A 60 4.15 18.14 5.10
C ALA A 60 5.44 18.03 4.29
N TYR A 61 5.44 17.06 3.36
CA TYR A 61 6.54 16.84 2.43
C TYR A 61 6.08 17.19 1.01
N LYS A 62 6.72 18.18 0.40
CA LYS A 62 6.44 18.60 -0.98
C LYS A 62 7.27 17.79 -1.96
N MET A 63 6.61 16.97 -2.77
CA MET A 63 7.30 16.18 -3.79
C MET A 63 7.87 17.11 -4.86
N GLY A 64 9.17 16.96 -5.15
CA GLY A 64 9.86 17.78 -6.13
C GLY A 64 10.06 19.25 -5.75
N HIS A 65 9.80 19.65 -4.51
CA HIS A 65 9.94 21.03 -4.00
C HIS A 65 9.02 22.07 -4.70
N PHE A 66 8.05 21.63 -5.49
CA PHE A 66 7.07 22.52 -6.11
C PHE A 66 5.93 22.84 -5.14
N PRO A 67 5.51 24.12 -5.07
CA PRO A 67 4.35 24.49 -4.26
C PRO A 67 3.04 23.99 -4.90
N ALA A 68 2.02 23.74 -4.07
CA ALA A 68 0.68 23.50 -4.59
C ALA A 68 0.20 24.69 -5.45
N PRO A 69 -0.47 24.49 -6.60
CA PRO A 69 -1.02 23.23 -7.12
C PRO A 69 -0.09 22.46 -8.07
N TRP A 70 1.15 22.89 -8.27
CA TRP A 70 2.08 22.33 -9.24
C TRP A 70 2.82 21.08 -8.74
N GLY A 71 2.86 20.85 -7.43
CA GLY A 71 3.51 19.72 -6.78
C GLY A 71 2.55 18.93 -5.91
N ASN A 72 2.78 17.62 -5.86
CA ASN A 72 2.05 16.75 -4.94
C ASN A 72 2.61 16.91 -3.52
N GLU A 73 1.73 17.04 -2.53
CA GLU A 73 2.10 17.18 -1.12
C GLU A 73 1.62 15.97 -0.32
N ILE A 74 2.53 15.42 0.46
CA ILE A 74 2.25 14.36 1.44
C ILE A 74 2.16 15.00 2.81
N ARG A 75 1.06 14.77 3.52
CA ARG A 75 0.88 15.18 4.91
C ARG A 75 0.95 13.96 5.81
N VAL A 76 1.69 14.11 6.90
CA VAL A 76 1.91 13.04 7.88
C VAL A 76 1.67 13.60 9.28
N GLY A 77 0.69 13.03 9.95
CA GLY A 77 0.34 13.33 11.32
C GLY A 77 -0.05 12.07 12.09
N VAL A 78 -0.48 12.22 13.32
CA VAL A 78 -0.88 11.11 14.18
C VAL A 78 -2.10 10.38 13.62
N LEU A 79 -3.09 11.13 13.12
CA LEU A 79 -4.32 10.53 12.58
C LEU A 79 -4.03 9.66 11.35
N GLU A 80 -3.23 10.18 10.43
CA GLU A 80 -2.85 9.51 9.20
C GLU A 80 -2.07 8.21 9.49
N THR A 81 -1.09 8.28 10.39
CA THR A 81 -0.24 7.13 10.72
C THR A 81 -0.99 6.04 11.50
N VAL A 82 -1.85 6.41 12.44
CA VAL A 82 -2.69 5.45 13.18
C VAL A 82 -3.69 4.78 12.24
N SER A 83 -4.39 5.55 11.43
CA SER A 83 -5.35 5.01 10.45
C SER A 83 -4.69 4.05 9.47
N LEU A 84 -3.52 4.44 8.94
CA LEU A 84 -2.78 3.59 8.01
C LEU A 84 -2.26 2.30 8.68
N THR A 85 -1.81 2.39 9.93
CA THR A 85 -1.39 1.19 10.69
C THR A 85 -2.55 0.19 10.80
N VAL A 86 -3.75 0.66 11.12
CA VAL A 86 -4.94 -0.19 11.20
C VAL A 86 -5.25 -0.82 9.84
N PHE A 87 -5.24 -0.04 8.74
CA PHE A 87 -5.50 -0.55 7.41
C PHE A 87 -4.48 -1.60 6.99
N LEU A 88 -3.19 -1.36 7.22
CA LEU A 88 -2.14 -2.32 6.89
C LEU A 88 -2.25 -3.62 7.69
N LEU A 89 -2.62 -3.55 8.97
CA LEU A 89 -2.90 -4.73 9.79
C LEU A 89 -4.09 -5.53 9.24
N VAL A 90 -5.17 -4.86 8.86
CA VAL A 90 -6.35 -5.51 8.27
C VAL A 90 -5.99 -6.21 6.96
N ILE A 91 -5.23 -5.54 6.08
CA ILE A 91 -4.77 -6.12 4.81
C ILE A 91 -3.88 -7.34 5.09
N LEU A 92 -2.91 -7.21 5.99
CA LEU A 92 -1.99 -8.28 6.34
C LEU A 92 -2.73 -9.52 6.89
N PHE A 93 -3.62 -9.33 7.86
CA PHE A 93 -4.41 -10.44 8.45
C PHE A 93 -5.38 -11.05 7.44
N SER A 94 -5.99 -10.23 6.59
CA SER A 94 -6.86 -10.70 5.51
C SER A 94 -6.08 -11.56 4.51
N PHE A 95 -4.89 -11.10 4.10
CA PHE A 95 -4.03 -11.84 3.18
C PHE A 95 -3.54 -13.14 3.79
N LEU A 96 -3.05 -13.14 5.04
CA LEU A 96 -2.60 -14.33 5.76
C LEU A 96 -3.73 -15.32 5.98
N GLY A 97 -4.90 -14.85 6.43
CA GLY A 97 -6.08 -15.69 6.66
C GLY A 97 -6.66 -16.27 5.36
N GLY A 98 -6.60 -15.49 4.29
CA GLY A 98 -7.08 -15.90 2.97
C GLY A 98 -6.12 -16.79 2.17
N MET A 99 -4.86 -16.90 2.57
CA MET A 99 -3.79 -17.52 1.79
C MET A 99 -4.08 -18.97 1.35
N ARG A 100 -4.55 -19.82 2.27
CA ARG A 100 -4.88 -21.22 1.98
C ARG A 100 -6.09 -21.37 1.06
N ARG A 101 -7.01 -20.43 1.14
CA ARG A 101 -8.23 -20.44 0.34
C ARG A 101 -7.98 -19.88 -1.04
N SER A 102 -7.23 -18.80 -1.15
CA SER A 102 -6.86 -18.20 -2.43
C SER A 102 -6.03 -19.15 -3.31
N GLU A 103 -5.18 -20.01 -2.73
CA GLU A 103 -4.47 -21.06 -3.47
C GLU A 103 -5.40 -22.11 -4.09
N LYS A 104 -6.59 -22.30 -3.53
CA LYS A 104 -7.59 -23.25 -4.05
C LYS A 104 -8.56 -22.59 -5.02
N ASP A 105 -8.92 -21.32 -4.75
CA ASP A 105 -9.95 -20.60 -5.49
C ASP A 105 -9.40 -19.87 -6.74
N ILE A 106 -8.07 -19.65 -6.79
CA ILE A 106 -7.40 -18.92 -7.86
C ILE A 106 -6.53 -19.90 -8.66
N GLU A 107 -6.62 -19.80 -9.98
CA GLU A 107 -5.79 -20.57 -10.89
C GLU A 107 -4.29 -20.24 -10.67
N PRO A 108 -3.40 -21.26 -10.58
CA PRO A 108 -1.97 -21.03 -10.29
C PRO A 108 -1.27 -20.08 -11.27
N THR A 109 -1.73 -20.04 -12.52
CA THR A 109 -1.23 -19.13 -13.56
C THR A 109 -1.60 -17.67 -13.33
N LYS A 110 -2.66 -17.40 -12.57
CA LYS A 110 -3.19 -16.06 -12.28
C LYS A 110 -2.86 -15.57 -10.86
N TYR A 111 -2.15 -16.39 -10.08
CA TYR A 111 -1.86 -16.05 -8.68
C TYR A 111 -0.94 -14.81 -8.54
N ASN A 112 -0.05 -14.58 -9.51
CA ASN A 112 0.75 -13.37 -9.57
C ASN A 112 -0.11 -12.12 -9.75
N ILE A 113 -1.17 -12.19 -10.58
CA ILE A 113 -2.12 -11.08 -10.79
C ILE A 113 -2.85 -10.76 -9.48
N TYR A 114 -3.25 -11.79 -8.72
CA TYR A 114 -3.83 -11.60 -7.38
C TYR A 114 -2.88 -10.83 -6.45
N CYS A 115 -1.59 -11.19 -6.44
CA CYS A 115 -0.58 -10.47 -5.66
C CYS A 115 -0.42 -9.02 -6.13
N ILE A 116 -0.35 -8.77 -7.44
CA ILE A 116 -0.26 -7.41 -8.00
C ILE A 116 -1.46 -6.56 -7.58
N LEU A 117 -2.67 -7.09 -7.71
CA LEU A 117 -3.90 -6.36 -7.33
C LEU A 117 -3.92 -6.06 -5.83
N THR A 118 -3.42 -6.98 -5.00
CA THR A 118 -3.28 -6.76 -3.56
C THR A 118 -2.24 -5.67 -3.25
N ASP A 119 -1.08 -5.70 -3.93
CA ASP A 119 -0.05 -4.68 -3.79
C ASP A 119 -0.55 -3.30 -4.26
N LEU A 120 -1.34 -3.24 -5.36
CA LEU A 120 -1.96 -1.99 -5.84
C LEU A 120 -3.02 -1.46 -4.88
N THR A 121 -3.82 -2.34 -4.26
CA THR A 121 -4.77 -1.93 -3.22
C THR A 121 -4.04 -1.35 -2.01
N MET A 122 -2.96 -1.99 -1.57
CA MET A 122 -2.13 -1.48 -0.48
C MET A 122 -1.47 -0.15 -0.84
N LEU A 123 -0.89 -0.04 -2.05
CA LEU A 123 -0.28 1.19 -2.56
C LEU A 123 -1.27 2.36 -2.56
N SER A 124 -2.47 2.13 -3.11
CA SER A 124 -3.50 3.17 -3.21
C SER A 124 -3.97 3.66 -1.85
N LEU A 125 -4.11 2.75 -0.86
CA LEU A 125 -4.47 3.14 0.50
C LEU A 125 -3.36 3.92 1.20
N ILE A 126 -2.09 3.51 1.07
CA ILE A 126 -0.95 4.26 1.62
C ILE A 126 -0.92 5.68 1.05
N ALA A 127 -0.99 5.78 -0.26
CA ALA A 127 -0.92 7.05 -0.95
C ALA A 127 -2.14 7.94 -0.67
N LEU A 128 -3.34 7.36 -0.59
CA LEU A 128 -4.58 8.09 -0.26
C LEU A 128 -4.56 8.68 1.15
N VAL A 129 -4.07 7.92 2.14
CA VAL A 129 -4.01 8.39 3.53
C VAL A 129 -3.00 9.52 3.71
N TYR A 130 -1.90 9.47 2.97
CA TYR A 130 -0.86 10.50 3.09
C TYR A 130 -1.03 11.69 2.15
N THR A 131 -1.84 11.61 1.09
CA THR A 131 -1.98 12.72 0.16
C THR A 131 -2.70 13.91 0.78
N ASN A 132 -2.19 15.12 0.53
CA ASN A 132 -2.84 16.39 0.89
C ASN A 132 -3.40 17.14 -0.34
N ASP A 133 -3.46 16.45 -1.48
CA ASP A 133 -3.95 16.99 -2.73
C ASP A 133 -5.20 16.24 -3.21
N LEU A 134 -6.27 16.97 -3.48
CA LEU A 134 -7.57 16.39 -3.87
C LEU A 134 -7.50 15.67 -5.22
N PHE A 135 -6.74 16.19 -6.19
CA PHE A 135 -6.59 15.55 -7.48
C PHE A 135 -5.87 14.20 -7.36
N THR A 136 -4.79 14.17 -6.60
CA THR A 136 -4.02 12.96 -6.32
C THR A 136 -4.86 11.96 -5.52
N ALA A 137 -5.66 12.43 -4.56
CA ALA A 137 -6.60 11.57 -3.82
C ALA A 137 -7.60 10.89 -4.76
N PHE A 138 -8.16 11.62 -5.71
CA PHE A 138 -9.07 11.07 -6.73
C PHE A 138 -8.40 9.96 -7.54
N VAL A 139 -7.17 10.17 -8.02
CA VAL A 139 -6.42 9.16 -8.77
C VAL A 139 -6.22 7.88 -7.96
N PHE A 140 -5.86 8.01 -6.68
CA PHE A 140 -5.65 6.82 -5.83
C PHE A 140 -6.95 6.11 -5.45
N ILE A 141 -8.08 6.82 -5.34
CA ILE A 141 -9.40 6.21 -5.20
C ILE A 141 -9.73 5.37 -6.44
N GLU A 142 -9.47 5.87 -7.64
CA GLU A 142 -9.69 5.13 -8.88
C GLU A 142 -8.82 3.87 -8.96
N ILE A 143 -7.53 3.97 -8.62
CA ILE A 143 -6.64 2.81 -8.56
C ILE A 143 -7.16 1.79 -7.56
N ASN A 144 -7.60 2.23 -6.38
CA ASN A 144 -8.13 1.35 -5.35
C ASN A 144 -9.40 0.62 -5.81
N THR A 145 -10.33 1.34 -6.43
CA THR A 145 -11.59 0.75 -6.93
C THR A 145 -11.34 -0.27 -8.02
N LEU A 146 -10.44 0.01 -8.96
CA LEU A 146 -10.07 -0.91 -10.03
C LEU A 146 -9.36 -2.16 -9.49
N ALA A 147 -8.42 -1.98 -8.56
CA ALA A 147 -7.71 -3.09 -7.94
C ALA A 147 -8.66 -3.97 -7.11
N ALA A 148 -9.54 -3.38 -6.33
CA ALA A 148 -10.54 -4.11 -5.53
C ALA A 148 -11.55 -4.86 -6.41
N ALA A 149 -12.05 -4.24 -7.49
CA ALA A 149 -12.90 -4.90 -8.46
C ALA A 149 -12.18 -6.09 -9.13
N GLY A 150 -10.92 -5.91 -9.51
CA GLY A 150 -10.07 -6.97 -10.04
C GLY A 150 -9.92 -8.14 -9.06
N LEU A 151 -9.68 -7.88 -7.77
CA LEU A 151 -9.59 -8.93 -6.73
C LEU A 151 -10.89 -9.73 -6.60
N VAL A 152 -12.05 -9.08 -6.66
CA VAL A 152 -13.35 -9.76 -6.61
C VAL A 152 -13.55 -10.64 -7.83
N MET A 153 -13.17 -10.16 -9.02
CA MET A 153 -13.29 -10.91 -10.28
C MET A 153 -12.33 -12.10 -10.37
N MET A 154 -11.20 -12.08 -9.64
CA MET A 154 -10.22 -13.18 -9.63
C MET A 154 -10.75 -14.45 -8.98
N ARG A 155 -11.79 -14.34 -8.14
CA ARG A 155 -12.42 -15.48 -7.49
C ARG A 155 -13.25 -16.26 -8.49
N GLN A 156 -12.64 -17.28 -9.08
CA GLN A 156 -13.39 -18.23 -9.90
C GLN A 156 -14.16 -19.18 -8.97
N HIS A 157 -15.48 -19.19 -9.10
CA HIS A 157 -16.28 -20.26 -8.54
C HIS A 157 -15.84 -21.55 -9.24
N GLY A 158 -15.14 -22.41 -8.51
CA GLY A 158 -14.88 -23.76 -8.98
C GLY A 158 -16.22 -24.43 -9.25
N ARG A 159 -16.47 -24.75 -10.50
CA ARG A 159 -17.42 -25.78 -10.89
C ARG A 159 -16.76 -27.13 -10.74
#